data_60d659705e9bf18b0eb7e20b768f082a
#
_entry.id   60d659705e9bf18b0eb7e20b768f082a
#
_cell.length_a   1.000
_cell.length_b   1.000
_cell.length_c   1.000
_cell.angle_alpha   90.00
_cell.angle_beta   90.00
_cell.angle_gamma   90.00
#
_symmetry.space_group_name_H-M   'P 1'
#
loop_
_entity.id
_entity.type
_entity.pdbx_description
1 polymer ?
#
loop_
_entity_poly.entity_id
_entity_poly.type
_entity_poly.pdbx_seq_one_letter_code
_entity_poly.pdbx_strand_id
1 'polypeptide(L)'
;MTIKHRLIVMNFLEFFIWGSWLISLGGYMIIKLHFTGVQVGSIYGTMGVASLFMPALMGILADRWMNAERVLGLCHILGALLLCWASTVTEPATMYVIMLLNAMFYMPTIALNNAVSYTLLKQQGIDVVKVFPPIRVWGTVGFVCAMWVIDFSGWTLSPRQLYVSAFSGLLLGIYAFTLPACLPARETKSRNLVSM
;
A
#
# COMPACT_ATOMS: atom_id res chain seq x y z
N MET A 1 17.88 0.07 -14.98
CA MET A 1 17.49 0.74 -13.71
C MET A 1 18.06 -0.07 -12.57
N THR A 2 18.85 0.55 -11.65
CA THR A 2 19.45 -0.17 -10.52
C THR A 2 18.37 -0.57 -9.51
N ILE A 3 18.66 -1.59 -8.66
CA ILE A 3 17.71 -2.03 -7.64
C ILE A 3 17.29 -0.89 -6.70
N LYS A 4 18.22 0.00 -6.33
CA LYS A 4 17.94 1.16 -5.48
C LYS A 4 16.86 2.07 -6.08
N HIS A 5 16.95 2.41 -7.36
CA HIS A 5 15.94 3.22 -8.04
C HIS A 5 14.58 2.51 -8.11
N ARG A 6 14.58 1.19 -8.30
CA ARG A 6 13.33 0.40 -8.29
C ARG A 6 12.64 0.46 -6.94
N LEU A 7 13.41 0.36 -5.86
CA LEU A 7 12.87 0.46 -4.50
C LEU A 7 12.42 1.88 -4.13
N ILE A 8 13.09 2.91 -4.66
CA ILE A 8 12.64 4.31 -4.52
C ILE A 8 11.25 4.49 -5.15
N VAL A 9 11.06 4.03 -6.39
CA VAL A 9 9.76 4.11 -7.07
C VAL A 9 8.68 3.35 -6.30
N MET A 10 8.99 2.14 -5.83
CA MET A 10 8.08 1.32 -5.04
C MET A 10 7.67 2.05 -3.75
N ASN A 11 8.62 2.57 -2.97
CA ASN A 11 8.34 3.30 -1.74
C ASN A 11 7.58 4.61 -2.00
N PHE A 12 7.91 5.33 -3.06
CA PHE A 12 7.20 6.54 -3.46
C PHE A 12 5.73 6.24 -3.75
N LEU A 13 5.44 5.26 -4.61
CA LEU A 13 4.08 4.89 -4.99
C LEU A 13 3.28 4.35 -3.81
N GLU A 14 3.90 3.53 -2.94
CA GLU A 14 3.27 2.98 -1.72
C GLU A 14 2.59 4.08 -0.90
N PHE A 15 3.31 5.15 -0.63
CA PHE A 15 2.80 6.25 0.20
C PHE A 15 2.06 7.32 -0.60
N PHE A 16 2.28 7.42 -1.90
CA PHE A 16 1.48 8.26 -2.78
C PHE A 16 0.01 7.80 -2.82
N ILE A 17 -0.22 6.48 -2.87
CA ILE A 17 -1.56 5.88 -2.77
C ILE A 17 -2.27 6.37 -1.50
N TRP A 18 -1.60 6.30 -0.37
CA TRP A 18 -2.18 6.67 0.92
C TRP A 18 -2.38 8.19 1.05
N GLY A 19 -1.39 8.97 0.64
CA GLY A 19 -1.44 10.44 0.68
C GLY A 19 -2.52 11.04 -0.21
N SER A 20 -2.96 10.31 -1.24
CA SER A 20 -4.01 10.78 -2.17
C SER A 20 -5.38 10.94 -1.51
N TRP A 21 -5.69 10.23 -0.43
CA TRP A 21 -7.03 10.26 0.19
C TRP A 21 -7.02 10.41 1.71
N LEU A 22 -5.97 9.97 2.41
CA LEU A 22 -5.99 9.86 3.88
C LEU A 22 -6.39 11.15 4.57
N ILE A 23 -5.87 12.29 4.13
CA ILE A 23 -6.12 13.58 4.78
C ILE A 23 -7.42 14.22 4.32
N SER A 24 -7.75 14.12 3.03
CA SER A 24 -8.87 14.85 2.42
C SER A 24 -10.19 14.10 2.43
N LEU A 25 -10.17 12.77 2.53
CA LEU A 25 -11.39 11.94 2.49
C LEU A 25 -12.38 12.29 3.62
N GLY A 26 -11.88 12.60 4.82
CA GLY A 26 -12.73 13.01 5.95
C GLY A 26 -13.52 14.26 5.64
N GLY A 27 -12.90 15.26 5.06
CA GLY A 27 -13.57 16.49 4.61
C GLY A 27 -14.62 16.21 3.53
N TYR A 28 -14.30 15.36 2.55
CA TYR A 28 -15.24 14.93 1.51
C TYR A 28 -16.47 14.22 2.11
N MET A 29 -16.25 13.26 3.03
CA MET A 29 -17.34 12.53 3.69
C MET A 29 -18.26 13.45 4.50
N ILE A 30 -17.71 14.41 5.25
CA ILE A 30 -18.50 15.34 6.06
C ILE A 30 -19.23 16.36 5.19
N ILE A 31 -18.51 17.03 4.28
CA ILE A 31 -19.03 18.21 3.57
C ILE A 31 -19.90 17.80 2.36
N LYS A 32 -19.54 16.74 1.64
CA LYS A 32 -20.24 16.34 0.41
C LYS A 32 -21.20 15.18 0.63
N LEU A 33 -20.84 14.21 1.46
CA LEU A 33 -21.68 13.05 1.73
C LEU A 33 -22.57 13.23 2.98
N HIS A 34 -22.34 14.31 3.76
CA HIS A 34 -23.09 14.61 4.99
C HIS A 34 -22.99 13.51 6.06
N PHE A 35 -21.87 12.79 6.10
CA PHE A 35 -21.61 11.80 7.14
C PHE A 35 -21.36 12.49 8.49
N THR A 36 -21.83 11.87 9.57
CA THR A 36 -21.53 12.34 10.93
C THR A 36 -20.07 12.09 11.31
N GLY A 37 -19.56 12.84 12.27
CA GLY A 37 -18.18 12.63 12.77
C GLY A 37 -17.94 11.21 13.31
N VAL A 38 -18.98 10.58 13.90
CA VAL A 38 -18.92 9.19 14.39
C VAL A 38 -18.75 8.21 13.22
N GLN A 39 -19.51 8.39 12.14
CA GLN A 39 -19.38 7.55 10.93
C GLN A 39 -18.00 7.70 10.29
N VAL A 40 -17.52 8.92 10.14
CA VAL A 40 -16.17 9.19 9.61
C VAL A 40 -15.08 8.58 10.50
N GLY A 41 -15.19 8.77 11.82
CA GLY A 41 -14.28 8.16 12.78
C GLY A 41 -14.27 6.65 12.73
N SER A 42 -15.43 6.00 12.59
CA SER A 42 -15.56 4.55 12.42
C SER A 42 -14.86 4.08 11.14
N ILE A 43 -15.04 4.77 10.01
CA ILE A 43 -14.42 4.45 8.74
C ILE A 43 -12.88 4.54 8.85
N TYR A 44 -12.33 5.59 9.46
CA TYR A 44 -10.90 5.67 9.71
C TYR A 44 -10.41 4.61 10.72
N GLY A 45 -11.24 4.24 11.69
CA GLY A 45 -10.96 3.19 12.66
C GLY A 45 -10.70 1.81 12.02
N THR A 46 -11.23 1.57 10.82
CA THR A 46 -10.98 0.32 10.07
C THR A 46 -9.50 0.06 9.83
N MET A 47 -8.69 1.11 9.64
CA MET A 47 -7.23 0.97 9.48
C MET A 47 -6.58 0.40 10.74
N GLY A 48 -7.01 0.85 11.94
CA GLY A 48 -6.52 0.31 13.20
C GLY A 48 -6.87 -1.16 13.36
N VAL A 49 -8.12 -1.53 13.09
CA VAL A 49 -8.58 -2.93 13.14
C VAL A 49 -7.78 -3.80 12.18
N ALA A 50 -7.64 -3.39 10.92
CA ALA A 50 -6.88 -4.13 9.91
C ALA A 50 -5.39 -4.29 10.29
N SER A 51 -4.78 -3.26 10.88
CA SER A 51 -3.37 -3.25 11.27
C SER A 51 -3.03 -4.25 12.37
N LEU A 52 -4.01 -4.68 13.17
CA LEU A 52 -3.79 -5.66 14.25
C LEU A 52 -3.51 -7.08 13.72
N PHE A 53 -4.16 -7.47 12.63
CA PHE A 53 -4.16 -8.87 12.18
C PHE A 53 -3.54 -9.06 10.80
N MET A 54 -3.83 -8.16 9.86
CA MET A 54 -3.54 -8.37 8.45
C MET A 54 -2.05 -8.40 8.12
N PRO A 55 -1.15 -7.59 8.74
CA PRO A 55 0.27 -7.70 8.46
C PRO A 55 0.85 -9.07 8.81
N ALA A 56 0.41 -9.69 9.92
CA ALA A 56 0.84 -11.03 10.31
C ALA A 56 0.32 -12.09 9.32
N LEU A 57 -0.95 -12.01 8.93
CA LEU A 57 -1.55 -12.97 7.99
C LEU A 57 -0.88 -12.90 6.61
N MET A 58 -0.69 -11.71 6.07
CA MET A 58 -0.04 -11.53 4.77
C MET A 58 1.46 -11.82 4.82
N GLY A 59 2.11 -11.60 5.97
CA GLY A 59 3.48 -12.04 6.21
C GLY A 59 3.61 -13.55 6.14
N ILE A 60 2.72 -14.29 6.81
CA ILE A 60 2.68 -15.77 6.76
C ILE A 60 2.44 -16.25 5.33
N LEU A 61 1.54 -15.59 4.58
CA LEU A 61 1.27 -15.92 3.18
C LEU A 61 2.53 -15.76 2.32
N ALA A 62 3.24 -14.65 2.49
CA ALA A 62 4.48 -14.34 1.78
C ALA A 62 5.63 -15.29 2.15
N ASP A 63 5.70 -15.72 3.42
CA ASP A 63 6.77 -16.59 3.91
C ASP A 63 6.58 -18.06 3.52
N ARG A 64 5.33 -18.49 3.29
CA ARG A 64 5.04 -19.92 3.10
C ARG A 64 4.62 -20.32 1.70
N TRP A 65 3.87 -19.47 1.00
CA TRP A 65 3.15 -19.90 -0.21
C TRP A 65 3.38 -19.03 -1.44
N MET A 66 3.70 -17.76 -1.26
CA MET A 66 3.80 -16.84 -2.38
C MET A 66 4.95 -15.86 -2.18
N ASN A 67 5.60 -15.46 -3.26
CA ASN A 67 6.65 -14.44 -3.19
C ASN A 67 6.12 -13.11 -2.67
N ALA A 68 6.86 -12.44 -1.81
CA ALA A 68 6.43 -11.22 -1.13
C ALA A 68 6.04 -10.09 -2.10
N GLU A 69 6.78 -9.93 -3.21
CA GLU A 69 6.46 -8.95 -4.25
C GLU A 69 5.14 -9.24 -4.96
N ARG A 70 4.77 -10.52 -5.09
CA ARG A 70 3.49 -10.91 -5.69
C ARG A 70 2.32 -10.66 -4.75
N VAL A 71 2.50 -10.94 -3.45
CA VAL A 71 1.50 -10.61 -2.41
C VAL A 71 1.29 -9.10 -2.38
N LEU A 72 2.38 -8.31 -2.39
CA LEU A 72 2.33 -6.85 -2.47
C LEU A 72 1.53 -6.38 -3.69
N GLY A 73 1.82 -6.94 -4.87
CA GLY A 73 1.14 -6.60 -6.11
C GLY A 73 -0.36 -6.90 -6.09
N LEU A 74 -0.73 -8.09 -5.63
CA LEU A 74 -2.15 -8.48 -5.51
C LEU A 74 -2.91 -7.61 -4.52
N CYS A 75 -2.33 -7.30 -3.36
CA CYS A 75 -2.94 -6.42 -2.37
C CYS A 75 -3.24 -5.03 -2.97
N HIS A 76 -2.32 -4.46 -3.75
CA HIS A 76 -2.53 -3.17 -4.39
C HIS A 76 -3.57 -3.21 -5.51
N ILE A 77 -3.63 -4.27 -6.31
CA ILE A 77 -4.66 -4.42 -7.35
C ILE A 77 -6.04 -4.53 -6.71
N LEU A 78 -6.20 -5.38 -5.68
CA LEU A 78 -7.47 -5.53 -4.97
C LEU A 78 -7.86 -4.23 -4.24
N GLY A 79 -6.91 -3.57 -3.60
CA GLY A 79 -7.12 -2.25 -2.99
C GLY A 79 -7.56 -1.20 -4.00
N ALA A 80 -6.96 -1.17 -5.19
CA ALA A 80 -7.35 -0.25 -6.26
C ALA A 80 -8.80 -0.45 -6.72
N LEU A 81 -9.24 -1.70 -6.88
CA LEU A 81 -10.63 -2.01 -7.21
C LEU A 81 -11.60 -1.54 -6.13
N LEU A 82 -11.25 -1.75 -4.86
CA LEU A 82 -12.05 -1.30 -3.72
C LEU A 82 -12.13 0.23 -3.64
N LEU A 83 -11.03 0.95 -3.91
CA LEU A 83 -11.04 2.41 -3.95
C LEU A 83 -11.87 2.96 -5.13
N CYS A 84 -11.82 2.31 -6.30
CA CYS A 84 -12.74 2.64 -7.40
C CYS A 84 -14.20 2.43 -6.99
N TRP A 85 -14.51 1.36 -6.27
CA TRP A 85 -15.87 1.15 -5.75
C TRP A 85 -16.25 2.20 -4.70
N ALA A 86 -15.37 2.48 -3.73
CA ALA A 86 -15.59 3.51 -2.70
C ALA A 86 -15.91 4.89 -3.31
N SER A 87 -15.32 5.23 -4.45
CA SER A 87 -15.55 6.52 -5.12
C SER A 87 -16.99 6.74 -5.60
N THR A 88 -17.77 5.67 -5.74
CA THR A 88 -19.18 5.71 -6.19
C THR A 88 -20.19 5.60 -5.05
N VAL A 89 -19.71 5.37 -3.82
CA VAL A 89 -20.57 5.11 -2.65
C VAL A 89 -20.88 6.40 -1.92
N THR A 90 -22.17 6.54 -1.56
CA THR A 90 -22.69 7.69 -0.80
C THR A 90 -23.33 7.29 0.53
N GLU A 91 -23.34 6.00 0.86
CA GLU A 91 -24.00 5.45 2.04
C GLU A 91 -22.92 5.04 3.07
N PRO A 92 -23.03 5.49 4.36
CA PRO A 92 -21.97 5.31 5.37
C PRO A 92 -21.63 3.86 5.68
N ALA A 93 -22.65 2.97 5.77
CA ALA A 93 -22.40 1.58 6.13
C ALA A 93 -21.65 0.83 5.01
N THR A 94 -22.02 1.08 3.76
CA THR A 94 -21.33 0.54 2.59
C THR A 94 -19.92 1.07 2.49
N MET A 95 -19.72 2.38 2.72
CA MET A 95 -18.39 3.00 2.77
C MET A 95 -17.51 2.35 3.85
N TYR A 96 -18.06 2.11 5.04
CA TYR A 96 -17.35 1.43 6.12
C TYR A 96 -16.84 0.04 5.71
N VAL A 97 -17.72 -0.77 5.11
CA VAL A 97 -17.35 -2.13 4.69
C VAL A 97 -16.26 -2.11 3.62
N ILE A 98 -16.41 -1.24 2.61
CA ILE A 98 -15.41 -1.15 1.52
C ILE A 98 -14.07 -0.64 2.06
N MET A 99 -14.07 0.36 2.93
CA MET A 99 -12.84 0.89 3.51
C MET A 99 -12.19 -0.08 4.50
N LEU A 100 -12.98 -0.91 5.20
CA LEU A 100 -12.43 -2.02 5.98
C LEU A 100 -11.72 -3.04 5.08
N LEU A 101 -12.35 -3.48 4.00
CA LEU A 101 -11.74 -4.39 3.04
C LEU A 101 -10.49 -3.77 2.41
N ASN A 102 -10.55 -2.50 2.03
CA ASN A 102 -9.37 -1.78 1.52
C ASN A 102 -8.24 -1.75 2.55
N ALA A 103 -8.54 -1.43 3.82
CA ALA A 103 -7.56 -1.43 4.89
C ALA A 103 -6.94 -2.82 5.13
N MET A 104 -7.74 -3.90 5.01
CA MET A 104 -7.25 -5.28 5.13
C MET A 104 -6.22 -5.63 4.06
N PHE A 105 -6.33 -5.08 2.85
CA PHE A 105 -5.32 -5.26 1.80
C PHE A 105 -4.19 -4.24 1.90
N TYR A 106 -4.47 -2.99 2.24
CA TYR A 106 -3.46 -1.93 2.22
C TYR A 106 -2.53 -1.96 3.45
N MET A 107 -3.04 -2.16 4.67
CA MET A 107 -2.19 -2.09 5.87
C MET A 107 -1.01 -3.08 5.86
N PRO A 108 -1.16 -4.34 5.41
CA PRO A 108 -0.03 -5.24 5.32
C PRO A 108 1.00 -4.85 4.25
N THR A 109 0.62 -4.06 3.23
CA THR A 109 1.57 -3.69 2.17
C THR A 109 2.71 -2.84 2.68
N ILE A 110 2.51 -2.06 3.74
CA ILE A 110 3.56 -1.25 4.39
C ILE A 110 4.69 -2.16 4.92
N ALA A 111 4.33 -3.26 5.57
CA ALA A 111 5.29 -4.25 6.06
C ALA A 111 5.92 -5.05 4.89
N LEU A 112 5.11 -5.47 3.92
CA LEU A 112 5.58 -6.19 2.73
C LEU A 112 6.54 -5.35 1.89
N ASN A 113 6.25 -4.05 1.71
CA ASN A 113 7.12 -3.11 1.02
C ASN A 113 8.51 -3.03 1.67
N ASN A 114 8.57 -3.00 3.00
CA ASN A 114 9.82 -3.04 3.74
C ASN A 114 10.52 -4.40 3.58
N ALA A 115 9.79 -5.52 3.71
CA ALA A 115 10.34 -6.87 3.56
C ALA A 115 10.91 -7.11 2.15
N VAL A 116 10.21 -6.71 1.09
CA VAL A 116 10.67 -6.75 -0.30
C VAL A 116 11.95 -5.92 -0.46
N SER A 117 11.96 -4.69 0.09
CA SER A 117 13.13 -3.82 0.04
C SER A 117 14.35 -4.46 0.70
N TYR A 118 14.19 -5.03 1.89
CA TYR A 118 15.27 -5.68 2.62
C TYR A 118 15.80 -6.93 1.88
N THR A 119 14.90 -7.74 1.37
CA THR A 119 15.24 -8.96 0.64
C THR A 119 16.04 -8.63 -0.62
N LEU A 120 15.57 -7.68 -1.43
CA LEU A 120 16.23 -7.32 -2.67
C LEU A 120 17.58 -6.63 -2.46
N LEU A 121 17.73 -5.81 -1.42
CA LEU A 121 19.04 -5.23 -1.06
C LEU A 121 20.03 -6.31 -0.61
N LYS A 122 19.59 -7.26 0.23
CA LYS A 122 20.41 -8.38 0.68
C LYS A 122 20.85 -9.27 -0.47
N GLN A 123 19.96 -9.58 -1.42
CA GLN A 123 20.28 -10.39 -2.60
C GLN A 123 21.39 -9.76 -3.47
N GLN A 124 21.54 -8.44 -3.42
CA GLN A 124 22.58 -7.69 -4.13
C GLN A 124 23.85 -7.47 -3.27
N GLY A 125 23.93 -8.05 -2.08
CA GLY A 125 25.04 -7.83 -1.16
C GLY A 125 25.16 -6.41 -0.62
N ILE A 126 24.08 -5.64 -0.64
CA ILE A 126 24.02 -4.22 -0.24
C ILE A 126 23.72 -4.14 1.27
N ASP A 127 24.44 -3.28 1.99
CA ASP A 127 24.19 -2.99 3.40
C ASP A 127 22.83 -2.31 3.59
N VAL A 128 21.85 -3.09 4.08
CA VAL A 128 20.47 -2.64 4.28
C VAL A 128 20.38 -1.49 5.27
N VAL A 129 21.17 -1.54 6.35
CA VAL A 129 21.10 -0.54 7.42
C VAL A 129 21.50 0.85 6.92
N LYS A 130 22.49 0.91 6.03
CA LYS A 130 22.96 2.17 5.45
C LYS A 130 22.09 2.66 4.29
N VAL A 131 21.56 1.76 3.47
CA VAL A 131 20.98 2.11 2.17
C VAL A 131 19.45 2.20 2.20
N PHE A 132 18.78 1.45 3.06
CA PHE A 132 17.32 1.49 3.14
C PHE A 132 16.74 2.81 3.67
N PRO A 133 17.28 3.46 4.73
CA PRO A 133 16.69 4.69 5.25
C PRO A 133 16.53 5.80 4.20
N PRO A 134 17.54 6.14 3.37
CA PRO A 134 17.35 7.13 2.30
C PRO A 134 16.35 6.69 1.22
N ILE A 135 16.21 5.38 0.94
CA ILE A 135 15.17 4.87 0.04
C ILE A 135 13.78 5.10 0.65
N ARG A 136 13.63 4.82 1.94
CA ARG A 136 12.35 4.94 2.67
C ARG A 136 11.84 6.38 2.75
N VAL A 137 12.73 7.38 2.78
CA VAL A 137 12.35 8.81 2.75
C VAL A 137 11.50 9.15 1.53
N TRP A 138 11.73 8.50 0.39
CA TRP A 138 10.91 8.71 -0.81
C TRP A 138 9.43 8.33 -0.63
N GLY A 139 9.12 7.49 0.34
CA GLY A 139 7.73 7.28 0.75
C GLY A 139 7.09 8.55 1.32
N THR A 140 7.79 9.27 2.19
CA THR A 140 7.30 10.57 2.70
C THR A 140 7.16 11.59 1.58
N VAL A 141 8.12 11.64 0.65
CA VAL A 141 8.03 12.50 -0.54
C VAL A 141 6.81 12.14 -1.36
N GLY A 142 6.55 10.84 -1.60
CA GLY A 142 5.37 10.36 -2.33
C GLY A 142 4.06 10.79 -1.66
N PHE A 143 3.97 10.65 -0.33
CA PHE A 143 2.79 11.08 0.43
C PHE A 143 2.52 12.58 0.27
N VAL A 144 3.54 13.42 0.44
CA VAL A 144 3.42 14.88 0.31
C VAL A 144 3.07 15.28 -1.13
N CYS A 145 3.72 14.66 -2.13
CA CYS A 145 3.40 14.91 -3.53
C CYS A 145 1.93 14.56 -3.84
N ALA A 146 1.41 13.46 -3.31
CA ALA A 146 0.02 13.07 -3.48
C ALA A 146 -0.94 14.12 -2.91
N MET A 147 -0.67 14.59 -1.69
CA MET A 147 -1.47 15.66 -1.07
C MET A 147 -1.49 16.92 -1.95
N TRP A 148 -0.34 17.35 -2.46
CA TRP A 148 -0.26 18.50 -3.36
C TRP A 148 -1.01 18.29 -4.68
N VAL A 149 -0.90 17.11 -5.28
CA VAL A 149 -1.66 16.78 -6.50
C VAL A 149 -3.16 16.90 -6.26
N ILE A 150 -3.66 16.37 -5.15
CA ILE A 150 -5.09 16.44 -4.81
C ILE A 150 -5.53 17.87 -4.51
N ASP A 151 -4.73 18.62 -3.76
CA ASP A 151 -5.06 19.98 -3.35
C ASP A 151 -5.03 20.96 -4.55
N PHE A 152 -3.94 21.02 -5.29
CA PHE A 152 -3.81 21.91 -6.45
C PHE A 152 -4.78 21.58 -7.59
N SER A 153 -5.25 20.32 -7.68
CA SER A 153 -6.29 19.94 -8.62
C SER A 153 -7.71 20.30 -8.16
N GLY A 154 -7.87 20.80 -6.91
CA GLY A 154 -9.17 21.08 -6.32
C GLY A 154 -10.02 19.82 -6.04
N TRP A 155 -9.39 18.68 -5.83
CA TRP A 155 -10.08 17.39 -5.65
C TRP A 155 -10.22 16.94 -4.20
N THR A 156 -9.84 17.76 -3.23
CA THR A 156 -9.95 17.50 -1.78
C THR A 156 -11.36 17.15 -1.32
N LEU A 157 -12.39 17.77 -1.94
CA LEU A 157 -13.82 17.50 -1.65
C LEU A 157 -14.49 16.74 -2.80
N SER A 158 -13.77 15.87 -3.49
CA SER A 158 -14.26 15.12 -4.65
C SER A 158 -13.89 13.64 -4.54
N PRO A 159 -14.71 12.71 -5.05
CA PRO A 159 -14.36 11.29 -5.14
C PRO A 159 -13.12 11.04 -6.04
N ARG A 160 -12.70 12.04 -6.83
CA ARG A 160 -11.53 11.94 -7.72
C ARG A 160 -10.25 11.59 -6.98
N GLN A 161 -10.11 11.99 -5.72
CA GLN A 161 -8.99 11.61 -4.85
C GLN A 161 -8.84 10.08 -4.74
N LEU A 162 -9.96 9.34 -4.68
CA LEU A 162 -9.97 7.87 -4.63
C LEU A 162 -9.56 7.25 -5.98
N TYR A 163 -9.94 7.85 -7.10
CA TYR A 163 -9.48 7.40 -8.43
C TYR A 163 -7.98 7.61 -8.62
N VAL A 164 -7.41 8.72 -8.16
CA VAL A 164 -5.96 8.96 -8.21
C VAL A 164 -5.23 7.90 -7.39
N SER A 165 -5.74 7.60 -6.20
CA SER A 165 -5.21 6.54 -5.34
C SER A 165 -5.31 5.16 -6.00
N ALA A 166 -6.48 4.83 -6.56
CA ALA A 166 -6.73 3.56 -7.25
C ALA A 166 -5.79 3.38 -8.46
N PHE A 167 -5.63 4.42 -9.28
CA PHE A 167 -4.71 4.39 -10.42
C PHE A 167 -3.27 4.15 -9.97
N SER A 168 -2.82 4.87 -8.94
CA SER A 168 -1.47 4.70 -8.39
C SER A 168 -1.28 3.31 -7.76
N GLY A 169 -2.34 2.76 -7.12
CA GLY A 169 -2.37 1.40 -6.59
C GLY A 169 -2.25 0.35 -7.69
N LEU A 170 -2.98 0.53 -8.80
CA LEU A 170 -2.87 -0.36 -9.96
C LEU A 170 -1.46 -0.29 -10.58
N LEU A 171 -0.88 0.91 -10.72
CA LEU A 171 0.49 1.06 -11.20
C LEU A 171 1.50 0.33 -10.31
N LEU A 172 1.40 0.51 -8.99
CA LEU A 172 2.29 -0.18 -8.05
C LEU A 172 2.04 -1.69 -8.07
N GLY A 173 0.79 -2.13 -8.16
CA GLY A 173 0.43 -3.53 -8.26
C GLY A 173 1.10 -4.20 -9.46
N ILE A 174 0.97 -3.62 -10.65
CA ILE A 174 1.62 -4.11 -11.87
C ILE A 174 3.15 -4.02 -11.74
N TYR A 175 3.66 -2.91 -11.22
CA TYR A 175 5.10 -2.71 -11.01
C TYR A 175 5.72 -3.75 -10.09
N ALA A 176 5.03 -4.15 -9.03
CA ALA A 176 5.51 -5.17 -8.10
C ALA A 176 5.81 -6.50 -8.78
N PHE A 177 5.01 -6.92 -9.76
CA PHE A 177 5.28 -8.14 -10.55
C PHE A 177 6.52 -8.04 -11.44
N THR A 178 7.05 -6.86 -11.68
CA THR A 178 8.30 -6.68 -12.43
C THR A 178 9.54 -6.76 -11.55
N LEU A 179 9.38 -6.74 -10.22
CA LEU A 179 10.51 -6.82 -9.27
C LEU A 179 11.15 -8.21 -9.31
N PRO A 180 12.45 -8.32 -8.93
CA PRO A 180 13.07 -9.63 -8.76
C PRO A 180 12.37 -10.45 -7.69
N ALA A 181 12.36 -11.77 -7.84
CA ALA A 181 11.66 -12.67 -6.96
C ALA A 181 12.20 -12.65 -5.53
N CYS A 182 11.30 -12.42 -4.57
CA CYS A 182 11.55 -12.56 -3.13
C CYS A 182 10.98 -13.91 -2.69
N LEU A 183 11.78 -14.99 -2.84
CA LEU A 183 11.34 -16.35 -2.57
C LEU A 183 10.88 -16.54 -1.11
N PRO A 184 9.83 -17.35 -0.86
CA PRO A 184 9.41 -17.71 0.47
C PRO A 184 10.55 -18.32 1.29
N ALA A 185 10.60 -18.03 2.59
CA ALA A 185 11.69 -18.49 3.48
C ALA A 185 11.84 -20.02 3.47
N ARG A 186 10.75 -20.76 3.27
CA ARG A 186 10.74 -22.22 3.16
C ARG A 186 11.52 -22.74 1.94
N GLU A 187 11.38 -22.11 0.80
CA GLU A 187 12.09 -22.50 -0.43
C GLU A 187 13.56 -22.15 -0.37
N THR A 188 13.91 -21.02 0.22
CA THR A 188 15.28 -20.59 0.43
C THR A 188 16.04 -21.60 1.30
N LYS A 189 15.43 -22.12 2.35
CA LYS A 189 16.03 -23.14 3.23
C LYS A 189 16.22 -24.47 2.52
N SER A 190 15.27 -24.88 1.67
CA SER A 190 15.39 -26.11 0.87
C SER A 190 16.51 -26.03 -0.16
N ARG A 191 16.67 -24.90 -0.87
CA ARG A 191 17.74 -24.70 -1.86
C ARG A 191 19.13 -24.74 -1.22
N ASN A 192 19.30 -24.16 -0.04
CA ASN A 192 20.58 -24.18 0.66
C ASN A 192 20.97 -25.58 1.16
N LEU A 193 20.00 -26.46 1.43
CA LEU A 193 20.26 -27.85 1.82
C LEU A 193 20.64 -28.76 0.63
N VAL A 194 20.23 -28.40 -0.58
CA VAL A 194 20.57 -29.14 -1.82
C VAL A 194 21.92 -28.69 -2.40
N SER A 195 22.43 -27.54 -1.99
CA SER A 195 23.72 -26.98 -2.45
C SER A 195 24.89 -27.30 -1.53
N MET A 196 24.68 -28.03 -0.45
CA MET A 196 25.71 -28.62 0.42
C MET A 196 25.93 -30.10 0.09
#